data_bf653b79b10f21e5f9aadf8af59e68b1
#
_entry.id   bf653b79b10f21e5f9aadf8af59e68b1
#
_cell.length_a   1.000
_cell.length_b   1.000
_cell.length_c   1.000
_cell.angle_alpha   90.00
_cell.angle_beta   90.00
_cell.angle_gamma   90.00
#
_symmetry.space_group_name_H-M   'P 1'
#
loop_
_entity.id
_entity.type
_entity.pdbx_description
1 polymer ?
#
loop_
_entity_poly.entity_id
_entity_poly.type
_entity_poly.pdbx_seq_one_letter_code
_entity_poly.pdbx_strand_id
1 'polypeptide(L)'
;GNVESNLQAYKQRNQVVDLSSSGNMYMNESQKYNSDALELETQLRLANYIKDYLTNPAKETDLIPSNVGIGDMNIENQITLYNNTKLKRDKLIDNSSENNPVVLELNNSLHAMKQNIIRAVDNLIVSLNVKRNDAQNREMRAQNLHPAQGTPAALHRTTAEAEGGALPLPAQQA
;
A
#
# COMPACT_ATOMS: atom_id res chain seq x y z
N GLY A 1 -25.34 0.56 -53.95
CA GLY A 1 -26.52 1.07 -53.32
C GLY A 1 -26.30 1.44 -51.88
N ASN A 2 -27.34 1.93 -51.26
CA ASN A 2 -27.30 2.41 -49.87
C ASN A 2 -26.95 1.30 -48.87
N VAL A 3 -27.31 0.04 -49.19
CA VAL A 3 -27.03 -1.13 -48.33
C VAL A 3 -25.53 -1.42 -48.27
N GLU A 4 -24.85 -1.35 -49.41
CA GLU A 4 -23.40 -1.58 -49.47
C GLU A 4 -22.62 -0.47 -48.77
N SER A 5 -23.04 0.78 -48.95
CA SER A 5 -22.45 1.91 -48.27
C SER A 5 -22.63 1.82 -46.76
N ASN A 6 -23.80 1.39 -46.29
CA ASN A 6 -24.08 1.19 -44.88
C ASN A 6 -23.27 0.04 -44.30
N LEU A 7 -23.08 -1.03 -45.06
CA LEU A 7 -22.28 -2.17 -44.63
C LEU A 7 -20.81 -1.81 -44.55
N GLN A 8 -20.27 -1.05 -45.49
CA GLN A 8 -18.90 -0.55 -45.43
C GLN A 8 -18.71 0.40 -44.25
N ALA A 9 -19.63 1.30 -44.05
CA ALA A 9 -19.60 2.21 -42.91
C ALA A 9 -19.65 1.46 -41.55
N TYR A 10 -20.46 0.40 -41.51
CA TYR A 10 -20.56 -0.47 -40.36
C TYR A 10 -19.25 -1.22 -40.08
N LYS A 11 -18.66 -1.82 -41.14
CA LYS A 11 -17.36 -2.50 -41.03
C LYS A 11 -16.25 -1.55 -40.63
N GLN A 12 -16.20 -0.35 -41.20
CA GLN A 12 -15.20 0.66 -40.82
C GLN A 12 -15.36 1.09 -39.39
N ARG A 13 -16.59 1.31 -38.90
CA ARG A 13 -16.87 1.63 -37.52
C ARG A 13 -16.46 0.51 -36.58
N ASN A 14 -16.70 -0.74 -36.94
CA ASN A 14 -16.30 -1.90 -36.16
C ASN A 14 -14.78 -2.04 -36.09
N GLN A 15 -14.08 -1.82 -37.20
CA GLN A 15 -12.60 -1.83 -37.18
C GLN A 15 -12.03 -0.74 -36.29
N VAL A 16 -12.57 0.46 -36.34
CA VAL A 16 -12.16 1.56 -35.47
C VAL A 16 -12.47 1.25 -34.01
N VAL A 17 -13.64 0.65 -33.75
CA VAL A 17 -14.03 0.21 -32.42
C VAL A 17 -13.09 -0.88 -31.90
N ASP A 18 -12.73 -1.86 -32.73
CA ASP A 18 -11.81 -2.93 -32.33
C ASP A 18 -10.42 -2.41 -32.04
N LEU A 19 -9.89 -1.53 -32.86
CA LEU A 19 -8.58 -0.89 -32.61
C LEU A 19 -8.64 -0.01 -31.36
N SER A 20 -9.70 0.76 -31.18
CA SER A 20 -9.94 1.57 -30.01
C SER A 20 -10.09 0.70 -28.77
N SER A 21 -10.82 -0.42 -28.86
CA SER A 21 -10.97 -1.37 -27.75
C SER A 21 -9.63 -1.99 -27.34
N SER A 22 -8.79 -2.38 -28.28
CA SER A 22 -7.46 -2.93 -27.98
C SER A 22 -6.56 -1.90 -27.29
N GLY A 23 -6.55 -0.67 -27.79
CA GLY A 23 -5.83 0.43 -27.17
C GLY A 23 -6.38 0.77 -25.79
N ASN A 24 -7.70 0.78 -25.63
CA ASN A 24 -8.35 1.02 -24.35
C ASN A 24 -8.10 -0.10 -23.34
N MET A 25 -8.07 -1.37 -23.78
CA MET A 25 -7.73 -2.50 -22.93
C MET A 25 -6.30 -2.38 -22.41
N TYR A 26 -5.34 -2.02 -23.26
CA TYR A 26 -3.96 -1.78 -22.84
C TYR A 26 -3.88 -0.65 -21.81
N MET A 27 -4.49 0.49 -22.09
CA MET A 27 -4.50 1.64 -21.19
C MET A 27 -5.20 1.31 -19.88
N ASN A 28 -6.31 0.59 -19.90
CA ASN A 28 -7.04 0.17 -18.72
C ASN A 28 -6.22 -0.79 -17.86
N GLU A 29 -5.50 -1.72 -18.49
CA GLU A 29 -4.62 -2.64 -17.79
C GLU A 29 -3.45 -1.92 -17.14
N SER A 30 -2.79 -1.02 -17.87
CA SER A 30 -1.71 -0.20 -17.34
C SER A 30 -2.18 0.71 -16.20
N GLN A 31 -3.35 1.34 -16.35
CA GLN A 31 -3.96 2.17 -15.32
C GLN A 31 -4.32 1.34 -14.09
N LYS A 32 -4.82 0.12 -14.29
CA LYS A 32 -5.14 -0.77 -13.19
C LYS A 32 -3.91 -1.10 -12.36
N TYR A 33 -2.82 -1.52 -12.99
CA TYR A 33 -1.57 -1.85 -12.28
C TYR A 33 -0.99 -0.62 -11.58
N ASN A 34 -1.04 0.53 -12.21
CA ASN A 34 -0.61 1.78 -11.60
C ASN A 34 -1.49 2.16 -10.40
N SER A 35 -2.81 2.03 -10.55
CA SER A 35 -3.76 2.28 -9.47
C SER A 35 -3.57 1.31 -8.31
N ASP A 36 -3.33 0.03 -8.59
CA ASP A 36 -3.05 -0.97 -7.57
C ASP A 36 -1.75 -0.64 -6.83
N ALA A 37 -0.71 -0.24 -7.54
CA ALA A 37 0.56 0.16 -6.94
C ALA A 37 0.40 1.40 -6.05
N LEU A 38 -0.39 2.39 -6.47
CA LEU A 38 -0.66 3.60 -5.69
C LEU A 38 -1.45 3.27 -4.42
N GLU A 39 -2.44 2.38 -4.51
CA GLU A 39 -3.21 1.93 -3.35
C GLU A 39 -2.30 1.21 -2.35
N LEU A 40 -1.41 0.35 -2.83
CA LEU A 40 -0.45 -0.36 -1.96
C LEU A 40 0.53 0.62 -1.31
N GLU A 41 0.99 1.64 -2.02
CA GLU A 41 1.83 2.70 -1.45
C GLU A 41 1.09 3.50 -0.37
N THR A 42 -0.19 3.77 -0.57
CA THR A 42 -1.03 4.43 0.42
C THR A 42 -1.15 3.57 1.67
N GLN A 43 -1.42 2.28 1.52
CA GLN A 43 -1.48 1.35 2.64
C GLN A 43 -0.14 1.26 3.38
N LEU A 44 0.98 1.29 2.66
CA LEU A 44 2.32 1.32 3.26
C LEU A 44 2.52 2.57 4.11
N ARG A 45 2.11 3.73 3.62
CA ARG A 45 2.20 4.98 4.37
C ARG A 45 1.36 4.94 5.63
N LEU A 46 0.15 4.39 5.55
CA LEU A 46 -0.73 4.23 6.70
C LEU A 46 -0.16 3.26 7.73
N ALA A 47 0.40 2.13 7.28
CA ALA A 47 1.04 1.16 8.16
C ALA A 47 2.25 1.77 8.88
N ASN A 48 3.09 2.52 8.17
CA ASN A 48 4.23 3.23 8.75
C ASN A 48 3.78 4.34 9.73
N TYR A 49 2.69 5.01 9.42
CA TYR A 49 2.09 6.00 10.32
C TYR A 49 1.68 5.36 11.65
N ILE A 50 1.02 4.22 11.60
CA ILE A 50 0.66 3.46 12.80
C ILE A 50 1.92 2.99 13.53
N LYS A 51 2.90 2.47 12.81
CA LYS A 51 4.14 1.99 13.40
C LYS A 51 4.87 3.10 14.17
N ASP A 52 4.83 4.32 13.68
CA ASP A 52 5.44 5.46 14.39
C ASP A 52 4.82 5.66 15.78
N TYR A 53 3.50 5.55 15.91
CA TYR A 53 2.84 5.63 17.22
C TYR A 53 3.22 4.48 18.15
N LEU A 54 3.57 3.33 17.59
CA LEU A 54 3.94 2.15 18.37
C LEU A 54 5.40 2.17 18.83
N THR A 55 6.27 2.86 18.12
CA THR A 55 7.73 2.79 18.32
C THR A 55 8.38 4.12 18.71
N ASN A 56 7.69 5.24 18.47
CA ASN A 56 8.23 6.55 18.80
C ASN A 56 8.02 6.88 20.28
N PRO A 57 9.10 7.06 21.08
CA PRO A 57 8.96 7.37 22.51
C PRO A 57 8.15 8.64 22.79
N ALA A 58 8.18 9.62 21.88
CA ALA A 58 7.40 10.85 22.03
C ALA A 58 5.88 10.61 21.98
N LYS A 59 5.44 9.48 21.46
CA LYS A 59 4.02 9.10 21.28
C LYS A 59 3.62 7.95 22.21
N GLU A 60 4.44 7.61 23.17
CA GLU A 60 4.22 6.46 24.05
C GLU A 60 2.92 6.57 24.86
N THR A 61 2.55 7.79 25.26
CA THR A 61 1.34 8.03 26.04
C THR A 61 0.10 8.21 25.19
N ASP A 62 0.23 8.30 23.87
CA ASP A 62 -0.88 8.53 22.96
C ASP A 62 -1.63 7.23 22.67
N LEU A 63 -2.90 7.35 22.32
CA LEU A 63 -3.65 6.24 21.74
C LEU A 63 -3.11 5.97 20.33
N ILE A 64 -3.24 4.73 19.89
CA ILE A 64 -2.85 4.36 18.53
C ILE A 64 -3.94 4.85 17.56
N PRO A 65 -3.58 5.47 16.42
CA PRO A 65 -4.59 5.87 15.44
C PRO A 65 -5.41 4.67 14.96
N SER A 66 -6.72 4.84 14.94
CA SER A 66 -7.66 3.81 14.48
C SER A 66 -8.52 4.36 13.36
N ASN A 67 -9.06 3.46 12.54
CA ASN A 67 -9.94 3.82 11.42
C ASN A 67 -9.30 4.82 10.44
N VAL A 68 -8.00 4.68 10.20
CA VAL A 68 -7.27 5.55 9.26
C VAL A 68 -7.36 5.03 7.82
N GLY A 69 -8.00 3.89 7.60
CA GLY A 69 -8.13 3.29 6.28
C GLY A 69 -7.18 2.13 6.00
N ILE A 70 -6.55 1.60 7.05
CA ILE A 70 -5.75 0.37 6.88
C ILE A 70 -6.70 -0.79 6.57
N GLY A 71 -6.35 -1.60 5.57
CA GLY A 71 -7.22 -2.67 5.07
C GLY A 71 -7.20 -3.95 5.89
N ASP A 72 -6.50 -4.00 7.00
CA ASP A 72 -6.37 -5.17 7.84
C ASP A 72 -7.26 -5.04 9.09
N MET A 73 -8.39 -5.74 9.07
CA MET A 73 -9.36 -5.70 10.18
C MET A 73 -8.82 -6.32 11.46
N ASN A 74 -7.91 -7.28 11.38
CA ASN A 74 -7.31 -7.89 12.57
C ASN A 74 -6.44 -6.86 13.31
N ILE A 75 -5.66 -6.07 12.58
CA ILE A 75 -4.87 -4.98 13.15
C ILE A 75 -5.79 -3.92 13.76
N GLU A 76 -6.86 -3.53 13.04
CA GLU A 76 -7.83 -2.56 13.54
C GLU A 76 -8.49 -3.03 14.84
N ASN A 77 -8.85 -4.31 14.93
CA ASN A 77 -9.42 -4.89 16.14
C ASN A 77 -8.42 -4.89 17.30
N GLN A 78 -7.17 -5.21 17.04
CA GLN A 78 -6.11 -5.18 18.06
C GLN A 78 -5.86 -3.76 18.56
N ILE A 79 -5.85 -2.78 17.66
CA ILE A 79 -5.70 -1.36 18.03
C ILE A 79 -6.86 -0.91 18.91
N THR A 80 -8.08 -1.25 18.55
CA THR A 80 -9.28 -0.92 19.34
C THR A 80 -9.17 -1.50 20.74
N LEU A 81 -8.80 -2.76 20.85
CA LEU A 81 -8.64 -3.42 22.15
C LEU A 81 -7.53 -2.77 22.99
N TYR A 82 -6.40 -2.48 22.39
CA TYR A 82 -5.30 -1.77 23.05
C TYR A 82 -5.75 -0.40 23.57
N ASN A 83 -6.37 0.40 22.72
CA ASN A 83 -6.82 1.74 23.11
C ASN A 83 -7.84 1.70 24.25
N ASN A 84 -8.82 0.79 24.17
CA ASN A 84 -9.81 0.62 25.21
C ASN A 84 -9.18 0.19 26.55
N THR A 85 -8.23 -0.72 26.49
CA THR A 85 -7.49 -1.20 27.66
C THR A 85 -6.67 -0.07 28.28
N LYS A 86 -6.03 0.76 27.43
CA LYS A 86 -5.25 1.90 27.89
C LYS A 86 -6.11 2.95 28.57
N LEU A 87 -7.26 3.27 28.01
CA LEU A 87 -8.22 4.20 28.62
C LEU A 87 -8.73 3.68 29.98
N LYS A 88 -8.98 2.39 30.07
CA LYS A 88 -9.38 1.74 31.32
C LYS A 88 -8.27 1.83 32.37
N ARG A 89 -7.04 1.56 31.99
CA ARG A 89 -5.87 1.69 32.85
C ARG A 89 -5.72 3.12 33.38
N ASP A 90 -5.79 4.11 32.47
CA ASP A 90 -5.66 5.52 32.84
C ASP A 90 -6.74 5.95 33.83
N LYS A 91 -7.97 5.49 33.62
CA LYS A 91 -9.07 5.76 34.52
C LYS A 91 -8.84 5.15 35.92
N LEU A 92 -8.28 3.94 35.96
CA LEU A 92 -7.94 3.29 37.24
C LEU A 92 -6.81 4.03 37.97
N ILE A 93 -5.83 4.54 37.28
CA ILE A 93 -4.78 5.36 37.86
C ILE A 93 -5.36 6.61 38.48
N ASP A 94 -6.26 7.32 37.80
CA ASP A 94 -6.92 8.52 38.29
C ASP A 94 -7.74 8.26 39.55
N ASN A 95 -8.35 7.08 39.68
CA ASN A 95 -9.21 6.73 40.82
C ASN A 95 -8.47 5.98 41.93
N SER A 96 -7.22 5.57 41.73
CA SER A 96 -6.42 4.83 42.72
C SER A 96 -4.98 5.28 42.67
N SER A 97 -4.05 4.43 42.26
CA SER A 97 -2.65 4.80 42.09
C SER A 97 -1.99 3.91 41.02
N GLU A 98 -0.81 4.33 40.58
CA GLU A 98 0.03 3.57 39.68
C GLU A 98 0.48 2.23 40.28
N ASN A 99 0.47 2.10 41.60
CA ASN A 99 0.87 0.89 42.31
C ASN A 99 -0.27 -0.10 42.50
N ASN A 100 -1.48 0.24 42.08
CA ASN A 100 -2.61 -0.70 42.10
C ASN A 100 -2.24 -1.98 41.36
N PRO A 101 -2.37 -3.17 41.96
CA PRO A 101 -2.04 -4.43 41.29
C PRO A 101 -2.78 -4.63 39.96
N VAL A 102 -4.01 -4.16 39.85
CA VAL A 102 -4.78 -4.22 38.60
C VAL A 102 -4.14 -3.32 37.54
N VAL A 103 -3.66 -2.14 37.91
CA VAL A 103 -2.95 -1.24 36.99
C VAL A 103 -1.66 -1.89 36.49
N LEU A 104 -0.90 -2.53 37.37
CA LEU A 104 0.34 -3.22 36.99
C LEU A 104 0.06 -4.37 36.01
N GLU A 105 -1.01 -5.13 36.25
CA GLU A 105 -1.44 -6.19 35.35
C GLU A 105 -1.86 -5.64 33.99
N LEU A 106 -2.59 -4.54 33.95
CA LEU A 106 -2.99 -3.88 32.72
C LEU A 106 -1.76 -3.33 31.95
N ASN A 107 -0.77 -2.81 32.66
CA ASN A 107 0.48 -2.37 32.05
C ASN A 107 1.20 -3.52 31.33
N ASN A 108 1.26 -4.69 31.96
CA ASN A 108 1.84 -5.89 31.36
C ASN A 108 1.04 -6.35 30.12
N SER A 109 -0.27 -6.32 30.21
CA SER A 109 -1.16 -6.67 29.07
C SER A 109 -0.97 -5.67 27.93
N LEU A 110 -0.92 -4.39 28.22
CA LEU A 110 -0.70 -3.34 27.21
C LEU A 110 0.64 -3.51 26.51
N HIS A 111 1.69 -3.83 27.27
CA HIS A 111 3.00 -4.10 26.66
C HIS A 111 2.95 -5.28 25.70
N ALA A 112 2.34 -6.39 26.10
CA ALA A 112 2.20 -7.57 25.26
C ALA A 112 1.34 -7.30 24.01
N MET A 113 0.23 -6.58 24.18
CA MET A 113 -0.64 -6.16 23.07
C MET A 113 0.13 -5.30 22.07
N LYS A 114 0.89 -4.33 22.57
CA LYS A 114 1.70 -3.43 21.73
C LYS A 114 2.71 -4.22 20.90
N GLN A 115 3.41 -5.16 21.50
CA GLN A 115 4.37 -6.00 20.79
C GLN A 115 3.70 -6.86 19.72
N ASN A 116 2.51 -7.37 20.01
CA ASN A 116 1.74 -8.12 19.02
C ASN A 116 1.30 -7.26 17.83
N ILE A 117 0.86 -6.01 18.09
CA ILE A 117 0.48 -5.08 17.03
C ILE A 117 1.70 -4.71 16.18
N ILE A 118 2.85 -4.44 16.80
CA ILE A 118 4.10 -4.14 16.08
C ILE A 118 4.43 -5.28 15.11
N ARG A 119 4.39 -6.52 15.57
CA ARG A 119 4.66 -7.68 14.72
C ARG A 119 3.65 -7.79 13.57
N ALA A 120 2.38 -7.58 13.84
CA ALA A 120 1.34 -7.63 12.82
C ALA A 120 1.51 -6.52 11.77
N VAL A 121 1.84 -5.31 12.22
CA VAL A 121 2.11 -4.18 11.32
C VAL A 121 3.37 -4.43 10.49
N ASP A 122 4.44 -4.95 11.08
CA ASP A 122 5.66 -5.28 10.35
C ASP A 122 5.41 -6.34 9.29
N ASN A 123 4.63 -7.38 9.62
CA ASN A 123 4.25 -8.41 8.66
C ASN A 123 3.38 -7.83 7.53
N LEU A 124 2.48 -6.92 7.84
CA LEU A 124 1.69 -6.22 6.84
C LEU A 124 2.58 -5.41 5.91
N ILE A 125 3.55 -4.68 6.45
CA ILE A 125 4.49 -3.87 5.66
C ILE A 125 5.27 -4.77 4.69
N VAL A 126 5.77 -5.91 5.14
CA VAL A 126 6.45 -6.88 4.27
C VAL A 126 5.53 -7.34 3.15
N SER A 127 4.31 -7.75 3.48
CA SER A 127 3.31 -8.19 2.50
C SER A 127 2.98 -7.11 1.47
N LEU A 128 2.78 -5.88 1.93
CA LEU A 128 2.47 -4.75 1.06
C LEU A 128 3.64 -4.40 0.13
N ASN A 129 4.88 -4.48 0.62
CA ASN A 129 6.06 -4.25 -0.22
C ASN A 129 6.17 -5.30 -1.33
N VAL A 130 5.93 -6.58 -1.00
CA VAL A 130 5.95 -7.66 -2.00
C VAL A 130 4.87 -7.41 -3.06
N LYS A 131 3.65 -7.09 -2.64
CA LYS A 131 2.53 -6.83 -3.55
C LYS A 131 2.79 -5.60 -4.43
N ARG A 132 3.35 -4.53 -3.85
CA ARG A 132 3.68 -3.32 -4.61
C ARG A 132 4.72 -3.61 -5.67
N ASN A 133 5.78 -4.32 -5.32
CA ASN A 133 6.82 -4.68 -6.28
C ASN A 133 6.28 -5.56 -7.40
N ASP A 134 5.39 -6.49 -7.08
CA ASP A 134 4.71 -7.33 -8.07
C ASP A 134 3.83 -6.50 -9.00
N ALA A 135 3.04 -5.57 -8.46
CA ALA A 135 2.20 -4.67 -9.26
C ALA A 135 3.03 -3.79 -10.20
N GLN A 136 4.15 -3.24 -9.72
CA GLN A 136 5.07 -2.45 -10.52
C GLN A 136 5.70 -3.28 -11.64
N ASN A 137 6.10 -4.51 -11.35
CA ASN A 137 6.65 -5.42 -12.35
C ASN A 137 5.63 -5.78 -13.43
N ARG A 138 4.37 -5.98 -13.06
CA ARG A 138 3.28 -6.22 -14.00
C ARG A 138 3.02 -5.02 -14.88
N GLU A 139 3.05 -3.82 -14.34
CA GLU A 139 2.94 -2.59 -15.11
C GLU A 139 4.05 -2.49 -16.15
N MET A 140 5.29 -2.74 -15.76
CA MET A 140 6.45 -2.74 -16.68
C MET A 140 6.29 -3.79 -17.78
N ARG A 141 5.83 -4.99 -17.47
CA ARG A 141 5.57 -6.04 -18.45
C ARG A 141 4.48 -5.62 -19.44
N ALA A 142 3.41 -5.01 -18.97
CA ALA A 142 2.33 -4.52 -19.82
C ALA A 142 2.83 -3.45 -20.79
N GLN A 143 3.68 -2.53 -20.33
CA GLN A 143 4.32 -1.52 -21.17
C GLN A 143 5.25 -2.13 -22.19
N ASN A 144 6.03 -3.13 -21.83
CA ASN A 144 6.95 -3.81 -22.73
C ASN A 144 6.24 -4.63 -23.82
N LEU A 145 5.06 -5.17 -23.51
CA LEU A 145 4.23 -5.89 -24.50
C LEU A 145 3.61 -4.96 -25.55
N HIS A 146 3.58 -3.65 -25.31
CA HIS A 146 3.01 -2.65 -26.21
C HIS A 146 4.04 -1.53 -26.48
N PRO A 147 5.20 -1.86 -27.10
CA PRO A 147 6.31 -0.91 -27.22
C PRO A 147 5.97 0.32 -28.05
N ALA A 148 5.05 0.25 -29.03
CA ALA A 148 4.65 1.39 -29.84
C ALA A 148 3.98 2.50 -29.01
N GLN A 149 3.35 2.17 -27.92
CA GLN A 149 2.63 3.10 -27.04
C GLN A 149 3.44 3.49 -25.81
N GLY A 150 4.24 2.56 -25.30
CA GLY A 150 5.00 2.75 -24.07
C GLY A 150 6.50 3.02 -24.25
N THR A 151 7.00 2.99 -25.49
CA THR A 151 8.45 3.06 -25.76
C THR A 151 9.16 4.22 -25.09
N PRO A 152 8.70 5.48 -25.19
CA PRO A 152 9.41 6.60 -24.54
C PRO A 152 9.46 6.45 -23.01
N ALA A 153 8.37 6.05 -22.41
CA ALA A 153 8.30 5.85 -20.97
C ALA A 153 9.14 4.65 -20.51
N ALA A 154 9.11 3.56 -21.28
CA ALA A 154 9.89 2.37 -20.97
C ALA A 154 11.39 2.64 -21.07
N LEU A 155 11.85 3.35 -22.10
CA LEU A 155 13.25 3.73 -22.25
C LEU A 155 13.70 4.66 -21.12
N HIS A 156 12.88 5.61 -20.74
CA HIS A 156 13.20 6.53 -19.66
C HIS A 156 13.32 5.79 -18.32
N ARG A 157 12.42 4.88 -18.02
CA ARG A 157 12.49 4.04 -16.82
C ARG A 157 13.73 3.16 -16.80
N THR A 158 14.01 2.50 -17.91
CA THR A 158 15.18 1.63 -18.02
C THR A 158 16.46 2.40 -17.76
N THR A 159 16.57 3.61 -18.30
CA THR A 159 17.72 4.47 -18.07
C THR A 159 17.83 4.87 -16.59
N ALA A 160 16.71 5.26 -15.98
CA ALA A 160 16.69 5.64 -14.57
C ALA A 160 17.03 4.47 -13.66
N GLU A 161 16.56 3.28 -13.97
CA GLU A 161 16.88 2.06 -13.22
C GLU A 161 18.36 1.69 -13.39
N ALA A 162 18.90 1.78 -14.59
CA ALA A 162 20.30 1.51 -14.86
C ALA A 162 21.20 2.51 -14.11
N GLU A 163 20.86 3.77 -14.13
CA GLU A 163 21.57 4.79 -13.38
C GLU A 163 21.46 4.56 -11.87
N GLY A 164 20.27 4.29 -11.39
CA GLY A 164 20.03 3.98 -9.98
C GLY A 164 20.73 2.70 -9.53
N GLY A 165 20.76 1.69 -10.37
CA GLY A 165 21.46 0.45 -10.08
C GLY A 165 22.96 0.57 -10.13
N ALA A 166 23.50 1.43 -11.00
CA ALA A 166 24.92 1.65 -11.12
C ALA A 166 25.50 2.48 -9.96
N LEU A 167 24.77 3.47 -9.49
CA LEU A 167 25.24 4.38 -8.46
C LEU A 167 25.56 3.71 -7.11
N PRO A 168 24.72 2.83 -6.56
CA PRO A 168 25.01 2.19 -5.29
C PRO A 168 26.23 1.29 -5.31
N LEU A 169 26.48 0.59 -6.42
CA LEU A 169 27.57 -0.34 -6.52
C LEU A 169 28.94 0.31 -6.41
N PRO A 170 29.23 1.39 -7.16
CA PRO A 170 30.51 2.07 -7.00
C PRO A 170 30.72 2.68 -5.63
N ALA A 171 29.68 3.23 -5.05
CA ALA A 171 29.76 3.82 -3.72
C ALA A 171 30.06 2.77 -2.65
N GLN A 172 29.57 1.56 -2.80
CA GLN A 172 29.83 0.47 -1.88
C GLN A 172 31.24 -0.06 -1.98
N GLN A 173 31.82 0.01 -3.16
CA GLN A 173 33.18 -0.47 -3.40
C GLN A 173 34.26 0.52 -2.95
N ALA A 174 33.87 1.77 -2.89
CA ALA A 174 34.77 2.81 -2.43
C ALA A 174 34.97 2.78 -0.92
#